data_a0973fc10b0671a1b4927ec8811baf75
#
_entry.id   a0973fc10b0671a1b4927ec8811baf75
#
_cell.length_a   1.000
_cell.length_b   1.000
_cell.length_c   1.000
_cell.angle_alpha   90.00
_cell.angle_beta   90.00
_cell.angle_gamma   90.00
#
_symmetry.space_group_name_H-M   'P 1'
#
loop_
_entity.id
_entity.type
_entity.pdbx_description
1 polymer ?
#
loop_
_entity_poly.entity_id
_entity_poly.type
_entity_poly.pdbx_seq_one_letter_code
_entity_poly.pdbx_strand_id
1 'polypeptide(L)'
;ASLRPPPNPRRVGGAGPADEVSAALAALFGAHAREYQAAAAQAAAYHEQFVHRLSAAATSYAVTEVTIATSLRGALGSAPASVSDGFQAFVYGPIHATGQQWINSPVGEALAPIVNAPTNVLLGRDLIGNGVTGTAAAPNGGPGGLLFGDGGAGYTGGNGGSAGLIGNGGTGGAGFAGGVGGMGGTGGWLMGNGGMGGAGGVGGNGGAGGQALLFGNGGLGGAGGAGGVDGAIGRGGGVIGTGGMATIGGGGNGQSIVIDFVRHGQTPGNAAMLIDTAVPGPGLTALGQQQAQAIANALAAKGPYAGIFDSQLIRTQQTAAPLANLLGMAPQVLPGLNEIHAGIFEDLPQISPAGLLYLVGPIAWTLGFPIVPMLAPGSTDVNGIVFNRAFTGAVQTIYDASLANPVVAADGNITSVAYSSAFTIGVGTMMNVDNPHPLLLLTHPVPNTGAVVVQGNPEGGWTLVSWDGIPVGPASLPTALFVDVRELITAPQYAAYDIWESLFTGDPAAVINAVRDGADEVGAAVVQFPHAVADDVIDATGHPYLSGLPIGLPSLIP
;
A
#
# COMPACT_ATOMS: atom_id res chain seq x y z
N ALA A 1 -28.40 -14.08 9.51
CA ALA A 1 -29.42 -13.71 10.47
C ALA A 1 -30.55 -13.00 9.75
N SER A 2 -31.73 -13.63 9.68
CA SER A 2 -32.90 -13.08 8.99
C SER A 2 -33.45 -11.89 9.76
N LEU A 3 -33.41 -10.71 9.17
CA LEU A 3 -34.10 -9.53 9.72
C LEU A 3 -35.61 -9.72 9.62
N ARG A 4 -36.25 -9.68 10.76
CA ARG A 4 -37.72 -9.75 10.91
C ARG A 4 -38.34 -8.45 10.37
N PRO A 5 -39.39 -8.47 9.56
CA PRO A 5 -40.08 -7.26 9.12
C PRO A 5 -40.74 -6.53 10.31
N PRO A 6 -40.79 -5.19 10.27
CA PRO A 6 -41.41 -4.41 11.34
C PRO A 6 -42.92 -4.69 11.44
N PRO A 7 -43.51 -4.57 12.64
CA PRO A 7 -44.93 -4.85 12.85
C PRO A 7 -45.83 -3.83 12.14
N ASN A 8 -46.90 -4.35 11.56
CA ASN A 8 -47.95 -3.61 10.87
C ASN A 8 -48.56 -2.54 11.78
N PRO A 9 -48.69 -1.28 11.36
CA PRO A 9 -49.33 -0.25 12.21
C PRO A 9 -50.83 -0.56 12.42
N ARG A 10 -51.22 -0.65 13.67
CA ARG A 10 -52.63 -0.81 14.06
C ARG A 10 -53.45 0.36 13.52
N ARG A 11 -54.59 0.05 12.87
CA ARG A 11 -55.63 1.02 12.54
C ARG A 11 -56.14 1.67 13.83
N VAL A 12 -55.91 2.95 13.96
CA VAL A 12 -56.58 3.79 14.97
C VAL A 12 -57.92 4.20 14.38
N GLY A 13 -58.96 3.92 15.11
CA GLY A 13 -60.37 4.18 14.71
C GLY A 13 -60.71 5.65 14.58
N GLY A 14 -61.72 5.88 13.77
CA GLY A 14 -62.63 6.99 13.58
C GLY A 14 -62.13 8.40 13.92
N ALA A 15 -61.67 9.11 12.91
CA ALA A 15 -61.42 10.54 12.99
C ALA A 15 -62.73 11.30 12.84
N GLY A 16 -63.05 12.19 13.80
CA GLY A 16 -63.92 13.32 13.59
C GLY A 16 -63.33 14.28 12.55
N PRO A 17 -63.99 15.36 12.10
CA PRO A 17 -63.54 16.23 11.05
C PRO A 17 -62.15 16.75 11.41
N ALA A 18 -61.14 16.12 10.80
CA ALA A 18 -59.73 16.48 10.97
C ALA A 18 -59.56 17.87 10.39
N ASP A 19 -59.05 18.77 11.20
CA ASP A 19 -58.59 20.05 10.75
C ASP A 19 -57.58 19.87 9.58
N GLU A 20 -57.64 20.74 8.58
CA GLU A 20 -56.84 20.68 7.36
C GLU A 20 -55.33 20.59 7.66
N VAL A 21 -54.89 21.12 8.80
CA VAL A 21 -53.51 21.08 9.28
C VAL A 21 -53.10 19.66 9.69
N SER A 22 -53.95 18.92 10.37
CA SER A 22 -53.70 17.53 10.76
C SER A 22 -53.67 16.59 9.55
N ALA A 23 -54.50 16.85 8.54
CA ALA A 23 -54.46 16.11 7.28
C ALA A 23 -53.20 16.41 6.47
N ALA A 24 -52.75 17.67 6.43
CA ALA A 24 -51.52 18.08 5.76
C ALA A 24 -50.26 17.50 6.46
N LEU A 25 -50.24 17.50 7.80
CA LEU A 25 -49.17 16.86 8.59
C LEU A 25 -49.14 15.35 8.38
N ALA A 26 -50.27 14.67 8.39
CA ALA A 26 -50.32 13.23 8.11
C ALA A 26 -49.85 12.88 6.70
N ALA A 27 -50.16 13.73 5.70
CA ALA A 27 -49.70 13.57 4.33
C ALA A 27 -48.17 13.79 4.22
N LEU A 28 -47.63 14.80 4.93
CA LEU A 28 -46.20 15.10 4.98
C LEU A 28 -45.40 13.94 5.61
N PHE A 29 -45.86 13.45 6.78
CA PHE A 29 -45.23 12.30 7.44
C PHE A 29 -45.34 11.01 6.58
N GLY A 30 -46.47 10.82 5.91
CA GLY A 30 -46.67 9.69 5.02
C GLY A 30 -45.81 9.76 3.74
N ALA A 31 -45.54 10.97 3.24
CA ALA A 31 -44.60 11.16 2.14
C ALA A 31 -43.15 10.89 2.56
N HIS A 32 -42.75 11.47 3.69
CA HIS A 32 -41.41 11.30 4.24
C HIS A 32 -41.13 9.83 4.65
N ALA A 33 -42.10 9.12 5.22
CA ALA A 33 -41.97 7.70 5.51
C ALA A 33 -41.76 6.85 4.25
N ARG A 34 -42.41 7.21 3.13
CA ARG A 34 -42.21 6.53 1.83
C ARG A 34 -40.84 6.81 1.26
N GLU A 35 -40.34 8.03 1.34
CA GLU A 35 -38.99 8.39 0.90
C GLU A 35 -37.93 7.65 1.72
N TYR A 36 -38.13 7.58 3.05
CA TYR A 36 -37.22 6.82 3.93
C TYR A 36 -37.22 5.32 3.61
N GLN A 37 -38.40 4.73 3.34
CA GLN A 37 -38.49 3.32 2.93
C GLN A 37 -37.84 3.07 1.58
N ALA A 38 -37.97 3.99 0.63
CA ALA A 38 -37.30 3.90 -0.67
C ALA A 38 -35.78 3.99 -0.51
N ALA A 39 -35.29 4.93 0.30
CA ALA A 39 -33.85 5.06 0.57
C ALA A 39 -33.29 3.84 1.32
N ALA A 40 -34.03 3.29 2.27
CA ALA A 40 -33.63 2.07 3.00
C ALA A 40 -33.59 0.84 2.06
N ALA A 41 -34.55 0.71 1.15
CA ALA A 41 -34.56 -0.36 0.15
C ALA A 41 -33.37 -0.22 -0.83
N GLN A 42 -33.06 1.00 -1.23
CA GLN A 42 -31.90 1.28 -2.10
C GLN A 42 -30.59 0.98 -1.38
N ALA A 43 -30.44 1.37 -0.12
CA ALA A 43 -29.27 1.03 0.69
C ALA A 43 -29.10 -0.48 0.87
N ALA A 44 -30.20 -1.22 1.09
CA ALA A 44 -30.17 -2.68 1.16
C ALA A 44 -29.71 -3.31 -0.15
N ALA A 45 -30.20 -2.82 -1.28
CA ALA A 45 -29.78 -3.30 -2.60
C ALA A 45 -28.30 -3.02 -2.89
N TYR A 46 -27.80 -1.83 -2.48
CA TYR A 46 -26.38 -1.54 -2.56
C TYR A 46 -25.54 -2.43 -1.65
N HIS A 47 -26.01 -2.72 -0.45
CA HIS A 47 -25.34 -3.63 0.47
C HIS A 47 -25.24 -5.05 -0.09
N GLU A 48 -26.32 -5.60 -0.67
CA GLU A 48 -26.30 -6.89 -1.33
C GLU A 48 -25.34 -6.93 -2.52
N GLN A 49 -25.34 -5.89 -3.35
CA GLN A 49 -24.40 -5.78 -4.46
C GLN A 49 -22.94 -5.68 -3.98
N PHE A 50 -22.70 -4.94 -2.90
CA PHE A 50 -21.38 -4.82 -2.29
C PHE A 50 -20.88 -6.17 -1.76
N VAL A 51 -21.72 -6.90 -1.00
CA VAL A 51 -21.39 -8.24 -0.48
C VAL A 51 -21.14 -9.22 -1.62
N HIS A 52 -21.94 -9.19 -2.70
CA HIS A 52 -21.73 -10.04 -3.89
C HIS A 52 -20.39 -9.73 -4.58
N ARG A 53 -20.05 -8.46 -4.75
CA ARG A 53 -18.77 -8.04 -5.36
C ARG A 53 -17.58 -8.38 -4.48
N LEU A 54 -17.71 -8.24 -3.16
CA LEU A 54 -16.67 -8.62 -2.20
C LEU A 54 -16.44 -10.13 -2.20
N SER A 55 -17.51 -10.94 -2.27
CA SER A 55 -17.42 -12.39 -2.36
C SER A 55 -16.78 -12.84 -3.69
N ALA A 56 -17.10 -12.17 -4.80
CA ALA A 56 -16.48 -12.43 -6.10
C ALA A 56 -14.98 -12.04 -6.09
N ALA A 57 -14.62 -10.93 -5.45
CA ALA A 57 -13.24 -10.52 -5.29
C ALA A 57 -12.46 -11.52 -4.41
N ALA A 58 -13.04 -12.00 -3.31
CA ALA A 58 -12.42 -13.01 -2.45
C ALA A 58 -12.21 -14.33 -3.19
N THR A 59 -13.18 -14.74 -4.04
CA THR A 59 -13.04 -15.94 -4.88
C THR A 59 -11.96 -15.76 -5.94
N SER A 60 -11.88 -14.58 -6.56
CA SER A 60 -10.81 -14.23 -7.52
C SER A 60 -9.43 -14.25 -6.83
N TYR A 61 -9.35 -13.77 -5.60
CA TYR A 61 -8.12 -13.79 -4.80
C TYR A 61 -7.67 -15.23 -4.49
N ALA A 62 -8.60 -16.10 -4.06
CA ALA A 62 -8.32 -17.51 -3.80
C ALA A 62 -7.87 -18.27 -5.06
N VAL A 63 -8.48 -17.96 -6.23
CA VAL A 63 -8.06 -18.53 -7.52
C VAL A 63 -6.66 -18.05 -7.91
N THR A 64 -6.34 -16.79 -7.63
CA THR A 64 -5.01 -16.22 -7.88
C THR A 64 -3.95 -16.87 -6.99
N GLU A 65 -4.23 -17.11 -5.72
CA GLU A 65 -3.33 -17.84 -4.81
C GLU A 65 -3.07 -19.27 -5.31
N VAL A 66 -4.10 -19.99 -5.73
CA VAL A 66 -3.94 -21.34 -6.30
C VAL A 66 -3.16 -21.31 -7.61
N THR A 67 -3.34 -20.29 -8.44
CA THR A 67 -2.60 -20.14 -9.70
C THR A 67 -1.15 -19.79 -9.45
N ILE A 68 -0.84 -18.92 -8.49
CA ILE A 68 0.53 -18.60 -8.07
C ILE A 68 1.19 -19.84 -7.48
N ALA A 69 0.52 -20.56 -6.58
CA ALA A 69 1.05 -21.78 -5.97
C ALA A 69 1.32 -22.90 -7.00
N THR A 70 0.44 -23.05 -8.01
CA THR A 70 0.65 -24.03 -9.08
C THR A 70 1.74 -23.61 -10.07
N SER A 71 1.85 -22.33 -10.36
CA SER A 71 2.93 -21.78 -11.21
C SER A 71 4.28 -21.90 -10.52
N LEU A 72 4.34 -21.60 -9.21
CA LEU A 72 5.52 -21.77 -8.37
C LEU A 72 5.95 -23.26 -8.30
N ARG A 73 4.98 -24.16 -8.16
CA ARG A 73 5.24 -25.61 -8.13
C ARG A 73 5.71 -26.16 -9.47
N GLY A 74 5.23 -25.57 -10.59
CA GLY A 74 5.71 -25.91 -11.94
C GLY A 74 7.11 -25.36 -12.21
N ALA A 75 7.44 -24.18 -11.68
CA ALA A 75 8.71 -23.53 -11.86
C ALA A 75 9.83 -24.11 -10.94
N LEU A 76 9.48 -24.61 -9.75
CA LEU A 76 10.40 -25.36 -8.88
C LEU A 76 10.84 -26.71 -9.47
N GLY A 77 10.12 -27.22 -10.50
CA GLY A 77 10.52 -28.40 -11.27
C GLY A 77 11.58 -28.13 -12.36
N SER A 78 11.85 -26.86 -12.69
CA SER A 78 12.90 -26.44 -13.62
C SER A 78 13.69 -25.31 -12.96
N ALA A 79 14.92 -25.59 -12.51
CA ALA A 79 15.80 -24.55 -11.96
C ALA A 79 15.91 -23.39 -12.98
N PRO A 80 15.72 -22.12 -12.58
CA PRO A 80 15.86 -20.99 -13.49
C PRO A 80 17.28 -20.94 -14.04
N ALA A 81 17.40 -20.74 -15.34
CA ALA A 81 18.69 -20.74 -16.02
C ALA A 81 19.55 -19.51 -15.66
N SER A 82 18.94 -18.47 -15.08
CA SER A 82 19.62 -17.26 -14.62
C SER A 82 18.86 -16.56 -13.49
N VAL A 83 19.55 -15.69 -12.75
CA VAL A 83 18.94 -14.81 -11.72
C VAL A 83 17.83 -13.94 -12.34
N SER A 84 18.01 -13.49 -13.57
CA SER A 84 17.00 -12.72 -14.31
C SER A 84 15.74 -13.54 -14.57
N ASP A 85 15.88 -14.82 -14.94
CA ASP A 85 14.71 -15.71 -15.17
C ASP A 85 13.97 -15.98 -13.87
N GLY A 86 14.69 -16.15 -12.75
CA GLY A 86 14.11 -16.27 -11.42
C GLY A 86 13.32 -15.03 -11.03
N PHE A 87 13.90 -13.85 -11.20
CA PHE A 87 13.20 -12.60 -10.93
C PHE A 87 11.94 -12.44 -11.80
N GLN A 88 12.02 -12.75 -13.09
CA GLN A 88 10.85 -12.69 -13.99
C GLN A 88 9.75 -13.66 -13.56
N ALA A 89 10.10 -14.88 -13.19
CA ALA A 89 9.14 -15.92 -12.85
C ALA A 89 8.48 -15.69 -11.47
N PHE A 90 9.24 -15.26 -10.48
CA PHE A 90 8.82 -15.27 -9.09
C PHE A 90 8.46 -13.90 -8.54
N VAL A 91 8.96 -12.80 -9.13
CA VAL A 91 8.73 -11.45 -8.63
C VAL A 91 7.93 -10.64 -9.64
N TYR A 92 8.53 -10.33 -10.78
CA TYR A 92 7.91 -9.42 -11.74
C TYR A 92 6.63 -9.99 -12.36
N GLY A 93 6.65 -11.26 -12.79
CA GLY A 93 5.50 -11.91 -13.45
C GLY A 93 4.23 -11.88 -12.61
N PRO A 94 4.24 -12.32 -11.34
CA PRO A 94 3.08 -12.25 -10.46
C PRO A 94 2.58 -10.82 -10.21
N ILE A 95 3.49 -9.87 -9.95
CA ILE A 95 3.12 -8.45 -9.73
C ILE A 95 2.47 -7.87 -10.98
N HIS A 96 3.08 -8.09 -12.15
CA HIS A 96 2.58 -7.62 -13.42
C HIS A 96 1.21 -8.24 -13.76
N ALA A 97 1.07 -9.56 -13.59
CA ALA A 97 -0.19 -10.26 -13.85
C ALA A 97 -1.32 -9.73 -12.96
N THR A 98 -1.07 -9.52 -11.67
CA THR A 98 -2.06 -8.98 -10.73
C THR A 98 -2.48 -7.55 -11.11
N GLY A 99 -1.53 -6.70 -11.47
CA GLY A 99 -1.83 -5.35 -11.92
C GLY A 99 -2.62 -5.33 -13.22
N GLN A 100 -2.28 -6.19 -14.19
CA GLN A 100 -3.04 -6.32 -15.44
C GLN A 100 -4.45 -6.86 -15.20
N GLN A 101 -4.63 -7.82 -14.28
CA GLN A 101 -5.96 -8.27 -13.87
C GLN A 101 -6.80 -7.13 -13.28
N TRP A 102 -6.18 -6.28 -12.44
CA TRP A 102 -6.89 -5.13 -11.89
C TRP A 102 -7.30 -4.14 -12.98
N ILE A 103 -6.38 -3.74 -13.89
CA ILE A 103 -6.67 -2.82 -15.00
C ILE A 103 -7.85 -3.32 -15.85
N ASN A 104 -7.88 -4.62 -16.15
CA ASN A 104 -8.89 -5.25 -17.01
C ASN A 104 -10.12 -5.75 -16.22
N SER A 105 -10.22 -5.49 -14.92
CA SER A 105 -11.37 -5.89 -14.12
C SER A 105 -12.50 -4.85 -14.22
N PRO A 106 -13.77 -5.26 -14.08
CA PRO A 106 -14.89 -4.32 -14.05
C PRO A 106 -14.77 -3.25 -12.95
N VAL A 107 -14.09 -3.58 -11.84
CA VAL A 107 -13.82 -2.65 -10.76
C VAL A 107 -12.72 -1.66 -11.16
N GLY A 108 -11.64 -2.15 -11.75
CA GLY A 108 -10.56 -1.31 -12.28
C GLY A 108 -11.07 -0.34 -13.35
N GLU A 109 -11.85 -0.82 -14.31
CA GLU A 109 -12.47 0.02 -15.35
C GLU A 109 -13.39 1.10 -14.76
N ALA A 110 -14.20 0.76 -13.74
CA ALA A 110 -15.10 1.71 -13.09
C ALA A 110 -14.36 2.77 -12.26
N LEU A 111 -13.23 2.41 -11.65
CA LEU A 111 -12.43 3.30 -10.81
C LEU A 111 -11.36 4.07 -11.59
N ALA A 112 -10.95 3.59 -12.77
CA ALA A 112 -9.91 4.22 -13.57
C ALA A 112 -10.11 5.74 -13.80
N PRO A 113 -11.31 6.25 -14.14
CA PRO A 113 -11.53 7.68 -14.31
C PRO A 113 -11.27 8.49 -13.03
N ILE A 114 -11.56 7.92 -11.86
CA ILE A 114 -11.38 8.59 -10.56
C ILE A 114 -9.90 8.57 -10.16
N VAL A 115 -9.25 7.41 -10.29
CA VAL A 115 -7.85 7.21 -9.92
C VAL A 115 -6.92 8.01 -10.84
N ASN A 116 -7.24 8.09 -12.12
CA ASN A 116 -6.41 8.73 -13.13
C ASN A 116 -6.68 10.24 -13.29
N ALA A 117 -7.84 10.74 -12.83
CA ALA A 117 -8.21 12.15 -13.01
C ALA A 117 -7.13 13.14 -12.52
N PRO A 118 -6.52 13.00 -11.32
CA PRO A 118 -5.51 13.96 -10.87
C PRO A 118 -4.27 13.99 -11.76
N THR A 119 -3.76 12.83 -12.18
CA THR A 119 -2.55 12.75 -13.00
C THR A 119 -2.82 13.13 -14.45
N ASN A 120 -4.01 12.85 -14.96
CA ASN A 120 -4.43 13.29 -16.28
C ASN A 120 -4.56 14.81 -16.36
N VAL A 121 -5.13 15.46 -15.35
CA VAL A 121 -5.26 16.92 -15.31
C VAL A 121 -3.91 17.61 -15.16
N LEU A 122 -3.01 17.07 -14.32
CA LEU A 122 -1.72 17.70 -14.02
C LEU A 122 -0.63 17.36 -15.03
N LEU A 123 -0.61 16.11 -15.54
CA LEU A 123 0.50 15.55 -16.31
C LEU A 123 0.07 15.01 -17.68
N GLY A 124 -1.23 14.99 -17.99
CA GLY A 124 -1.76 14.46 -19.25
C GLY A 124 -1.55 12.94 -19.40
N ARG A 125 -1.41 12.21 -18.29
CA ARG A 125 -1.08 10.78 -18.29
C ARG A 125 -1.81 10.07 -17.15
N ASP A 126 -2.28 8.85 -17.41
CA ASP A 126 -2.88 7.99 -16.40
C ASP A 126 -1.90 7.64 -15.27
N LEU A 127 -2.40 7.52 -14.06
CA LEU A 127 -1.65 6.96 -12.94
C LEU A 127 -1.48 5.46 -13.10
N ILE A 128 -2.57 4.76 -13.41
CA ILE A 128 -2.64 3.32 -13.62
C ILE A 128 -3.43 3.05 -14.90
N GLY A 129 -2.83 2.34 -15.86
CA GLY A 129 -3.47 2.00 -17.11
C GLY A 129 -2.46 1.65 -18.20
N ASN A 130 -2.87 0.86 -19.18
CA ASN A 130 -2.01 0.54 -20.31
C ASN A 130 -2.05 1.66 -21.35
N GLY A 131 -0.92 1.89 -21.99
CA GLY A 131 -0.81 2.81 -23.11
C GLY A 131 -1.67 2.39 -24.30
N VAL A 132 -2.27 3.36 -24.97
CA VAL A 132 -3.07 3.10 -26.17
C VAL A 132 -2.18 2.59 -27.30
N THR A 133 -2.69 1.61 -28.07
CA THR A 133 -2.00 1.14 -29.29
C THR A 133 -1.97 2.26 -30.34
N GLY A 134 -0.85 2.38 -31.04
CA GLY A 134 -0.71 3.29 -32.16
C GLY A 134 -1.75 3.03 -33.26
N THR A 135 -2.04 4.06 -34.03
CA THR A 135 -3.00 4.02 -35.15
C THR A 135 -2.33 4.56 -36.42
N ALA A 136 -3.00 4.45 -37.55
CA ALA A 136 -2.49 5.03 -38.81
C ALA A 136 -2.28 6.57 -38.73
N ALA A 137 -3.08 7.26 -37.91
CA ALA A 137 -2.97 8.71 -37.70
C ALA A 137 -1.90 9.08 -36.67
N ALA A 138 -1.64 8.22 -35.70
CA ALA A 138 -0.63 8.39 -34.64
C ALA A 138 0.12 7.06 -34.45
N PRO A 139 1.16 6.78 -35.26
CA PRO A 139 1.72 5.43 -35.35
C PRO A 139 2.45 4.95 -34.12
N ASN A 140 2.92 5.83 -33.25
CA ASN A 140 3.56 5.43 -32.01
C ASN A 140 2.53 4.97 -30.95
N GLY A 141 2.86 3.93 -30.21
CA GLY A 141 2.10 3.53 -29.04
C GLY A 141 2.17 4.59 -27.94
N GLY A 142 1.06 4.76 -27.21
CA GLY A 142 0.98 5.65 -26.05
C GLY A 142 1.78 5.12 -24.86
N PRO A 143 2.20 5.99 -23.92
CA PRO A 143 2.86 5.57 -22.68
C PRO A 143 1.88 4.86 -21.76
N GLY A 144 2.35 3.88 -21.00
CA GLY A 144 1.61 3.28 -19.89
C GLY A 144 1.44 4.23 -18.71
N GLY A 145 0.66 3.86 -17.71
CA GLY A 145 0.43 4.65 -16.50
C GLY A 145 1.72 5.01 -15.76
N LEU A 146 1.69 6.09 -14.99
CA LEU A 146 2.88 6.56 -14.26
C LEU A 146 3.37 5.54 -13.24
N LEU A 147 2.43 4.92 -12.47
CA LEU A 147 2.78 3.90 -11.47
C LEU A 147 2.76 2.50 -12.07
N PHE A 148 1.70 2.15 -12.79
CA PHE A 148 1.54 0.81 -13.31
C PHE A 148 0.84 0.82 -14.67
N GLY A 149 1.39 0.01 -15.58
CA GLY A 149 0.80 -0.25 -16.90
C GLY A 149 1.84 -0.35 -18.00
N ASP A 150 1.52 -1.17 -18.99
CA ASP A 150 2.38 -1.39 -20.15
C ASP A 150 2.30 -0.24 -21.15
N GLY A 151 3.37 -0.01 -21.87
CA GLY A 151 3.34 0.86 -23.05
C GLY A 151 2.50 0.25 -24.17
N GLY A 152 1.80 1.10 -24.93
CA GLY A 152 1.00 0.69 -26.09
C GLY A 152 1.90 0.18 -27.23
N ALA A 153 1.41 -0.78 -28.01
CA ALA A 153 2.12 -1.23 -29.22
C ALA A 153 2.15 -0.13 -30.31
N GLY A 154 3.23 -0.03 -31.05
CA GLY A 154 3.33 0.79 -32.24
C GLY A 154 2.47 0.23 -33.40
N TYR A 155 1.90 1.13 -34.20
CA TYR A 155 1.31 0.81 -35.50
C TYR A 155 2.44 0.64 -36.53
N THR A 156 2.11 0.32 -37.77
CA THR A 156 3.08 0.09 -38.85
C THR A 156 4.19 1.15 -38.90
N GLY A 157 5.44 0.72 -38.67
CA GLY A 157 6.62 1.58 -38.58
C GLY A 157 6.69 2.46 -37.33
N GLY A 158 5.65 2.48 -36.48
CA GLY A 158 5.60 3.26 -35.25
C GLY A 158 6.34 2.59 -34.09
N ASN A 159 6.87 3.38 -33.19
CA ASN A 159 7.55 2.90 -31.99
C ASN A 159 6.54 2.42 -30.93
N GLY A 160 6.92 1.46 -30.13
CA GLY A 160 6.19 1.10 -28.93
C GLY A 160 6.27 2.18 -27.86
N GLY A 161 5.21 2.35 -27.07
CA GLY A 161 5.17 3.26 -25.93
C GLY A 161 6.02 2.76 -24.77
N SER A 162 6.54 3.67 -23.95
CA SER A 162 7.27 3.32 -22.74
C SER A 162 6.30 3.09 -21.56
N ALA A 163 6.64 2.17 -20.67
CA ALA A 163 5.92 2.03 -19.40
C ALA A 163 6.22 3.21 -18.44
N GLY A 164 5.58 3.22 -17.26
CA GLY A 164 5.89 4.15 -16.18
C GLY A 164 6.89 3.56 -15.18
N LEU A 165 6.44 3.44 -13.92
CA LEU A 165 7.28 2.86 -12.86
C LEU A 165 7.38 1.34 -13.00
N ILE A 166 6.23 0.65 -13.14
CA ILE A 166 6.13 -0.80 -13.30
C ILE A 166 5.30 -1.12 -14.55
N GLY A 167 5.85 -1.92 -15.47
CA GLY A 167 5.19 -2.37 -16.69
C GLY A 167 6.16 -2.64 -17.81
N ASN A 168 5.74 -3.35 -18.84
CA ASN A 168 6.56 -3.61 -20.01
C ASN A 168 6.48 -2.48 -21.03
N GLY A 169 7.55 -2.25 -21.75
CA GLY A 169 7.52 -1.42 -22.95
C GLY A 169 6.66 -2.04 -24.04
N GLY A 170 5.94 -1.22 -24.80
CA GLY A 170 5.14 -1.64 -25.95
C GLY A 170 6.02 -2.17 -27.09
N THR A 171 5.51 -3.07 -27.90
CA THR A 171 6.20 -3.58 -29.09
C THR A 171 6.24 -2.51 -30.19
N GLY A 172 7.33 -2.45 -30.95
CA GLY A 172 7.40 -1.67 -32.18
C GLY A 172 6.52 -2.24 -33.29
N GLY A 173 5.95 -1.38 -34.12
CA GLY A 173 5.15 -1.78 -35.28
C GLY A 173 6.04 -2.29 -36.43
N ALA A 174 5.55 -3.27 -37.20
CA ALA A 174 6.26 -3.75 -38.38
C ALA A 174 6.42 -2.66 -39.44
N GLY A 175 7.56 -2.61 -40.10
CA GLY A 175 7.84 -1.72 -41.24
C GLY A 175 6.96 -2.04 -42.43
N PHE A 176 6.59 -1.04 -43.23
CA PHE A 176 6.02 -1.22 -44.58
C PHE A 176 7.12 -1.64 -45.58
N ALA A 177 6.75 -1.98 -46.79
CA ALA A 177 7.75 -2.37 -47.82
C ALA A 177 8.78 -1.26 -48.00
N GLY A 178 10.07 -1.56 -47.83
CA GLY A 178 11.19 -0.62 -47.81
C GLY A 178 11.34 0.12 -46.46
N GLY A 179 10.41 -0.02 -45.52
CA GLY A 179 10.40 0.69 -44.23
C GLY A 179 11.09 -0.09 -43.11
N VAL A 180 11.68 0.65 -42.19
CA VAL A 180 12.28 0.11 -40.96
C VAL A 180 11.17 -0.23 -39.98
N GLY A 181 11.32 -1.32 -39.22
CA GLY A 181 10.42 -1.63 -38.10
C GLY A 181 10.57 -0.60 -36.98
N GLY A 182 9.47 -0.30 -36.28
CA GLY A 182 9.45 0.60 -35.12
C GLY A 182 10.30 0.06 -33.97
N MET A 183 10.87 0.92 -33.17
CA MET A 183 11.60 0.52 -31.95
C MET A 183 10.63 0.04 -30.87
N GLY A 184 11.04 -0.93 -30.06
CA GLY A 184 10.33 -1.28 -28.83
C GLY A 184 10.40 -0.16 -27.78
N GLY A 185 9.34 0.03 -27.00
CA GLY A 185 9.29 0.97 -25.88
C GLY A 185 10.19 0.53 -24.72
N THR A 186 10.60 1.48 -23.86
CA THR A 186 11.35 1.15 -22.64
C THR A 186 10.43 0.51 -21.61
N GLY A 187 10.93 -0.48 -20.86
CA GLY A 187 10.27 -1.05 -19.69
C GLY A 187 10.13 -0.02 -18.56
N GLY A 188 9.41 -0.42 -17.52
CA GLY A 188 9.19 0.42 -16.34
C GLY A 188 10.50 0.85 -15.69
N TRP A 189 10.49 2.07 -15.14
CA TRP A 189 11.68 2.63 -14.52
C TRP A 189 12.22 1.72 -13.42
N LEU A 190 11.34 1.20 -12.54
CA LEU A 190 11.72 0.25 -11.50
C LEU A 190 11.74 -1.18 -12.04
N MET A 191 10.61 -1.68 -12.54
CA MET A 191 10.45 -3.06 -13.00
C MET A 191 9.71 -3.11 -14.34
N GLY A 192 10.27 -3.87 -15.27
CA GLY A 192 9.61 -4.17 -16.54
C GLY A 192 10.58 -4.45 -17.68
N ASN A 193 10.12 -5.28 -18.59
CA ASN A 193 10.90 -5.64 -19.76
C ASN A 193 10.79 -4.56 -20.84
N GLY A 194 11.83 -4.35 -21.59
CA GLY A 194 11.80 -3.57 -22.82
C GLY A 194 10.89 -4.26 -23.86
N GLY A 195 10.16 -3.47 -24.63
CA GLY A 195 9.35 -3.96 -25.73
C GLY A 195 10.18 -4.50 -26.88
N MET A 196 9.67 -5.47 -27.63
CA MET A 196 10.32 -5.98 -28.84
C MET A 196 10.31 -4.91 -29.95
N GLY A 197 11.35 -4.86 -30.74
CA GLY A 197 11.40 -4.09 -31.98
C GLY A 197 10.48 -4.72 -33.05
N GLY A 198 9.88 -3.88 -33.90
CA GLY A 198 9.09 -4.32 -35.03
C GLY A 198 9.95 -4.92 -36.14
N ALA A 199 9.42 -5.91 -36.87
CA ALA A 199 10.08 -6.45 -38.06
C ALA A 199 10.21 -5.38 -39.15
N GLY A 200 11.30 -5.37 -39.87
CA GLY A 200 11.49 -4.58 -41.09
C GLY A 200 10.58 -5.07 -42.22
N GLY A 201 10.09 -4.16 -43.05
CA GLY A 201 9.49 -4.53 -44.34
C GLY A 201 10.54 -5.07 -45.33
N VAL A 202 10.09 -5.60 -46.49
CA VAL A 202 11.02 -6.08 -47.54
C VAL A 202 12.00 -4.95 -47.90
N GLY A 203 13.29 -5.20 -47.72
CA GLY A 203 14.38 -4.21 -47.92
C GLY A 203 14.61 -3.29 -46.72
N GLY A 204 13.79 -3.37 -45.64
CA GLY A 204 13.90 -2.56 -44.43
C GLY A 204 14.56 -3.30 -43.26
N ASN A 205 15.22 -2.56 -42.40
CA ASN A 205 15.84 -3.10 -41.18
C ASN A 205 14.79 -3.35 -40.10
N GLY A 206 15.04 -4.32 -39.20
CA GLY A 206 14.28 -4.48 -37.99
C GLY A 206 14.47 -3.29 -37.02
N GLY A 207 13.44 -2.97 -36.26
CA GLY A 207 13.49 -1.98 -35.20
C GLY A 207 14.31 -2.47 -34.00
N ALA A 208 14.96 -1.57 -33.28
CA ALA A 208 15.70 -1.93 -32.07
C ALA A 208 14.73 -2.33 -30.96
N GLY A 209 15.12 -3.28 -30.11
CA GLY A 209 14.42 -3.61 -28.86
C GLY A 209 14.52 -2.48 -27.84
N GLY A 210 13.47 -2.29 -27.03
CA GLY A 210 13.42 -1.36 -25.92
C GLY A 210 14.34 -1.79 -24.77
N GLN A 211 14.76 -0.84 -23.97
CA GLN A 211 15.61 -1.11 -22.80
C GLN A 211 14.75 -1.45 -21.58
N ALA A 212 15.22 -2.33 -20.70
CA ALA A 212 14.83 -2.33 -19.29
C ALA A 212 15.73 -1.35 -18.54
N LEU A 213 15.19 -0.72 -17.47
CA LEU A 213 15.95 0.31 -16.77
C LEU A 213 16.61 -0.23 -15.50
N LEU A 214 15.87 -0.55 -14.45
CA LEU A 214 16.45 -1.05 -13.20
C LEU A 214 16.39 -2.59 -13.14
N PHE A 215 15.18 -3.15 -13.22
CA PHE A 215 14.93 -4.59 -13.19
C PHE A 215 14.13 -5.03 -14.40
N GLY A 216 14.65 -5.95 -15.20
CA GLY A 216 13.96 -6.56 -16.34
C GLY A 216 14.88 -6.89 -17.49
N ASN A 217 14.34 -7.56 -18.47
CA ASN A 217 15.07 -7.96 -19.67
C ASN A 217 14.90 -6.91 -20.77
N GLY A 218 15.96 -6.62 -21.51
CA GLY A 218 15.87 -5.84 -22.73
C GLY A 218 15.00 -6.55 -23.77
N GLY A 219 14.26 -5.77 -24.58
CA GLY A 219 13.48 -6.30 -25.67
C GLY A 219 14.35 -6.85 -26.80
N LEU A 220 13.87 -7.86 -27.50
CA LEU A 220 14.52 -8.37 -28.70
C LEU A 220 14.46 -7.32 -29.83
N GLY A 221 15.49 -7.28 -30.66
CA GLY A 221 15.43 -6.55 -31.92
C GLY A 221 14.44 -7.19 -32.88
N GLY A 222 13.78 -6.41 -33.72
CA GLY A 222 12.94 -6.91 -34.79
C GLY A 222 13.75 -7.58 -35.89
N ALA A 223 13.22 -8.60 -36.52
CA ALA A 223 13.87 -9.21 -37.69
C ALA A 223 13.94 -8.22 -38.85
N GLY A 224 15.06 -8.22 -39.58
CA GLY A 224 15.18 -7.51 -40.87
C GLY A 224 14.26 -8.12 -41.89
N GLY A 225 13.67 -7.29 -42.78
CA GLY A 225 13.00 -7.78 -43.97
C GLY A 225 13.99 -8.38 -44.97
N ALA A 226 13.51 -9.04 -46.03
CA ALA A 226 14.38 -9.61 -47.04
C ALA A 226 15.33 -8.53 -47.60
N GLY A 227 16.64 -8.67 -47.36
CA GLY A 227 17.68 -7.69 -47.71
C GLY A 227 17.92 -6.61 -46.63
N GLY A 228 17.20 -6.61 -45.51
CA GLY A 228 17.44 -5.78 -44.33
C GLY A 228 18.24 -6.53 -43.24
N VAL A 229 18.71 -5.80 -42.25
CA VAL A 229 19.42 -6.34 -41.08
C VAL A 229 18.50 -6.34 -39.85
N ASP A 230 18.76 -7.28 -38.94
CA ASP A 230 18.01 -7.34 -37.69
C ASP A 230 18.29 -6.11 -36.82
N GLY A 231 17.27 -5.70 -36.06
CA GLY A 231 17.37 -4.63 -35.07
C GLY A 231 18.24 -5.01 -33.88
N ALA A 232 18.89 -4.03 -33.29
CA ALA A 232 19.68 -4.24 -32.08
C ALA A 232 18.83 -4.72 -30.91
N ILE A 233 19.37 -5.59 -30.06
CA ILE A 233 18.71 -6.01 -28.81
C ILE A 233 18.77 -4.85 -27.79
N GLY A 234 17.70 -4.62 -27.07
CA GLY A 234 17.62 -3.68 -25.94
C GLY A 234 18.52 -4.10 -24.78
N ARG A 235 18.99 -3.14 -24.01
CA ARG A 235 19.79 -3.42 -22.81
C ARG A 235 18.91 -3.99 -21.71
N GLY A 236 19.39 -4.98 -20.99
CA GLY A 236 18.80 -5.45 -19.75
C GLY A 236 18.96 -4.44 -18.62
N GLY A 237 18.18 -4.60 -17.54
CA GLY A 237 18.20 -3.73 -16.37
C GLY A 237 19.59 -3.64 -15.71
N GLY A 238 19.94 -2.44 -15.24
CA GLY A 238 21.27 -2.14 -14.72
C GLY A 238 21.61 -2.84 -13.39
N VAL A 239 20.63 -3.32 -12.66
CA VAL A 239 20.81 -3.94 -11.33
C VAL A 239 20.90 -5.47 -11.39
N ILE A 240 20.19 -6.13 -12.28
CA ILE A 240 20.27 -7.59 -12.46
C ILE A 240 21.34 -7.98 -13.51
N GLY A 241 22.42 -7.25 -13.62
CA GLY A 241 23.47 -7.56 -14.61
C GLY A 241 24.91 -7.39 -14.16
N THR A 242 25.21 -6.78 -13.03
CA THR A 242 26.60 -6.62 -12.56
C THR A 242 26.62 -6.47 -11.04
N GLY A 243 27.40 -7.32 -10.41
CA GLY A 243 27.55 -7.41 -8.97
C GLY A 243 28.18 -6.19 -8.31
N GLY A 244 27.99 -6.10 -7.03
CA GLY A 244 28.69 -5.24 -6.09
C GLY A 244 28.17 -5.53 -4.69
N MET A 245 28.99 -6.24 -3.89
CA MET A 245 28.69 -6.64 -2.53
C MET A 245 28.87 -5.50 -1.53
N ALA A 246 28.01 -5.46 -0.52
CA ALA A 246 28.44 -5.25 0.85
C ALA A 246 27.46 -5.94 1.80
N THR A 247 28.01 -6.80 2.61
CA THR A 247 27.37 -7.55 3.66
C THR A 247 27.01 -6.66 4.84
N ILE A 248 25.79 -6.75 5.35
CA ILE A 248 25.57 -6.75 6.79
C ILE A 248 24.32 -7.60 7.05
N GLY A 249 24.54 -8.87 7.40
CA GLY A 249 23.57 -9.64 8.12
C GLY A 249 23.66 -9.21 9.58
N GLY A 250 22.55 -8.87 10.16
CA GLY A 250 22.45 -8.59 11.56
C GLY A 250 21.06 -8.97 12.04
N GLY A 251 20.88 -10.25 12.37
CA GLY A 251 19.84 -10.59 13.34
C GLY A 251 20.20 -9.89 14.65
N GLY A 252 19.69 -8.68 14.86
CA GLY A 252 19.83 -7.95 16.10
C GLY A 252 19.09 -8.71 17.21
N ASN A 253 19.81 -9.20 18.20
CA ASN A 253 19.26 -9.79 19.43
C ASN A 253 18.71 -8.70 20.37
N GLY A 254 18.01 -7.68 19.85
CA GLY A 254 17.29 -6.71 20.66
C GLY A 254 16.17 -7.39 21.45
N GLN A 255 16.00 -6.98 22.73
CA GLN A 255 14.89 -7.50 23.53
C GLN A 255 13.55 -7.07 22.92
N SER A 256 12.67 -8.04 22.62
CA SER A 256 11.33 -7.76 22.10
C SER A 256 10.45 -7.12 23.16
N ILE A 257 9.63 -6.16 22.77
CA ILE A 257 8.55 -5.59 23.57
C ILE A 257 7.20 -5.74 22.88
N VAL A 258 6.12 -5.53 23.61
CA VAL A 258 4.76 -5.45 23.08
C VAL A 258 4.27 -4.01 23.16
N ILE A 259 3.65 -3.52 22.10
CA ILE A 259 2.97 -2.22 22.07
C ILE A 259 1.50 -2.45 21.79
N ASP A 260 0.65 -2.05 22.75
CA ASP A 260 -0.80 -1.96 22.60
C ASP A 260 -1.15 -0.57 22.03
N PHE A 261 -1.34 -0.45 20.72
CA PHE A 261 -1.87 0.78 20.11
C PHE A 261 -3.37 0.85 20.33
N VAL A 262 -3.86 1.89 20.97
CA VAL A 262 -5.27 2.06 21.31
C VAL A 262 -5.83 3.29 20.62
N ARG A 263 -6.90 3.14 19.84
CA ARG A 263 -7.60 4.27 19.27
C ARG A 263 -8.32 5.07 20.36
N HIS A 264 -8.31 6.38 20.24
CA HIS A 264 -9.05 7.26 21.16
C HIS A 264 -10.56 6.96 21.20
N GLY A 265 -11.23 7.36 22.29
CA GLY A 265 -12.68 7.30 22.44
C GLY A 265 -13.43 8.23 21.46
N GLN A 266 -14.74 8.11 21.37
CA GLN A 266 -15.55 8.86 20.41
C GLN A 266 -15.43 10.37 20.60
N THR A 267 -15.23 11.10 19.47
CA THR A 267 -15.29 12.56 19.36
C THR A 267 -16.58 13.02 18.69
N PRO A 268 -16.94 14.32 18.75
CA PRO A 268 -18.02 14.87 17.93
C PRO A 268 -17.84 14.63 16.44
N GLY A 269 -16.60 14.73 15.91
CA GLY A 269 -16.27 14.43 14.53
C GLY A 269 -16.58 12.98 14.18
N ASN A 270 -16.19 12.01 15.04
CA ASN A 270 -16.53 10.59 14.82
C ASN A 270 -18.05 10.36 14.81
N ALA A 271 -18.79 10.99 15.74
CA ALA A 271 -20.23 10.85 15.81
C ALA A 271 -20.95 11.43 14.58
N ALA A 272 -20.38 12.48 13.97
CA ALA A 272 -20.87 13.11 12.76
C ALA A 272 -20.28 12.53 11.46
N MET A 273 -19.40 11.51 11.54
CA MET A 273 -18.67 10.93 10.41
C MET A 273 -17.86 11.97 9.60
N LEU A 274 -17.24 12.92 10.29
CA LEU A 274 -16.37 13.93 9.70
C LEU A 274 -14.90 13.51 9.81
N ILE A 275 -14.09 14.01 8.88
CA ILE A 275 -12.63 13.96 8.95
C ILE A 275 -12.21 14.94 10.05
N ASP A 276 -11.48 14.47 11.04
CA ASP A 276 -11.11 15.23 12.24
C ASP A 276 -9.66 14.84 12.59
N THR A 277 -8.72 15.62 12.13
CA THR A 277 -7.29 15.29 12.21
C THR A 277 -6.43 16.41 12.82
N ALA A 278 -6.95 17.64 12.86
CA ALA A 278 -6.20 18.81 13.28
C ALA A 278 -5.79 18.74 14.77
N VAL A 279 -4.58 19.22 15.06
CA VAL A 279 -4.05 19.37 16.41
C VAL A 279 -4.43 20.76 16.95
N PRO A 280 -4.93 20.88 18.20
CA PRO A 280 -5.12 19.85 19.22
C PRO A 280 -6.41 19.04 19.07
N GLY A 281 -7.32 19.44 18.20
CA GLY A 281 -8.58 18.79 17.90
C GLY A 281 -9.60 18.82 19.04
N PRO A 282 -10.80 18.27 18.82
CA PRO A 282 -11.85 18.21 19.83
C PRO A 282 -11.55 17.16 20.91
N GLY A 283 -12.17 17.35 22.07
CA GLY A 283 -12.20 16.36 23.14
C GLY A 283 -13.22 15.25 22.90
N LEU A 284 -13.28 14.33 23.87
CA LEU A 284 -14.20 13.20 23.85
C LEU A 284 -15.65 13.63 24.11
N THR A 285 -16.61 12.95 23.47
CA THR A 285 -18.02 13.01 23.86
C THR A 285 -18.24 12.33 25.22
N ALA A 286 -19.43 12.47 25.78
CA ALA A 286 -19.80 11.72 27.01
C ALA A 286 -19.66 10.19 26.80
N LEU A 287 -20.01 9.68 25.61
CA LEU A 287 -19.78 8.27 25.25
C LEU A 287 -18.28 7.98 25.16
N GLY A 288 -17.50 8.86 24.54
CA GLY A 288 -16.05 8.70 24.43
C GLY A 288 -15.35 8.63 25.79
N GLN A 289 -15.82 9.42 26.77
CA GLN A 289 -15.32 9.36 28.17
C GLN A 289 -15.66 8.02 28.84
N GLN A 290 -16.86 7.49 28.61
CA GLN A 290 -17.24 6.16 29.12
C GLN A 290 -16.40 5.06 28.46
N GLN A 291 -16.15 5.15 27.14
CA GLN A 291 -15.27 4.25 26.41
C GLN A 291 -13.81 4.32 26.95
N ALA A 292 -13.30 5.52 27.21
CA ALA A 292 -11.97 5.72 27.80
C ALA A 292 -11.85 5.05 29.19
N GLN A 293 -12.86 5.19 30.05
CA GLN A 293 -12.87 4.53 31.35
C GLN A 293 -12.98 3.00 31.23
N ALA A 294 -13.77 2.49 30.27
CA ALA A 294 -13.94 1.07 30.07
C ALA A 294 -12.65 0.41 29.59
N ILE A 295 -11.96 1.01 28.57
CA ILE A 295 -10.70 0.47 28.07
C ILE A 295 -9.60 0.58 29.13
N ALA A 296 -9.55 1.66 29.92
CA ALA A 296 -8.61 1.80 31.00
C ALA A 296 -8.73 0.68 32.05
N ASN A 297 -9.95 0.32 32.44
CA ASN A 297 -10.21 -0.78 33.37
C ASN A 297 -9.75 -2.13 32.78
N ALA A 298 -10.01 -2.35 31.48
CA ALA A 298 -9.60 -3.58 30.79
C ALA A 298 -8.07 -3.69 30.67
N LEU A 299 -7.40 -2.60 30.34
CA LEU A 299 -5.93 -2.55 30.26
C LEU A 299 -5.28 -2.67 31.64
N ALA A 300 -5.80 -1.99 32.65
CA ALA A 300 -5.29 -2.11 34.02
C ALA A 300 -5.33 -3.55 34.56
N ALA A 301 -6.32 -4.35 34.11
CA ALA A 301 -6.42 -5.76 34.45
C ALA A 301 -5.39 -6.65 33.72
N LYS A 302 -4.82 -6.20 32.60
CA LYS A 302 -3.78 -6.91 31.84
C LYS A 302 -2.36 -6.56 32.33
N GLY A 303 -2.15 -5.35 32.85
CA GLY A 303 -0.84 -4.84 33.23
C GLY A 303 -0.04 -5.73 34.20
N PRO A 304 1.16 -5.35 34.57
CA PRO A 304 1.74 -4.00 34.52
C PRO A 304 2.27 -3.56 33.15
N TYR A 305 2.44 -2.24 32.97
CA TYR A 305 2.97 -1.63 31.75
C TYR A 305 4.28 -0.89 32.04
N ALA A 306 5.19 -0.88 31.07
CA ALA A 306 6.46 -0.15 31.13
C ALA A 306 6.27 1.36 30.86
N GLY A 307 5.26 1.73 30.03
CA GLY A 307 4.99 3.11 29.69
C GLY A 307 3.57 3.33 29.15
N ILE A 308 3.11 4.58 29.26
CA ILE A 308 1.89 5.08 28.62
C ILE A 308 2.28 6.25 27.73
N PHE A 309 1.85 6.22 26.48
CA PHE A 309 2.15 7.23 25.48
C PHE A 309 0.87 7.70 24.81
N ASP A 310 0.83 8.96 24.40
CA ASP A 310 -0.29 9.51 23.67
C ASP A 310 0.16 10.52 22.60
N SER A 311 -0.75 10.96 21.76
CA SER A 311 -0.47 11.99 20.77
C SER A 311 -0.75 13.39 21.32
N GLN A 312 -0.48 14.42 20.52
CA GLN A 312 -0.80 15.82 20.86
C GLN A 312 -2.31 16.13 20.80
N LEU A 313 -3.13 15.18 20.37
CA LEU A 313 -4.58 15.37 20.23
C LEU A 313 -5.27 15.25 21.59
N ILE A 314 -6.13 16.20 21.93
CA ILE A 314 -6.88 16.21 23.20
C ILE A 314 -7.61 14.88 23.44
N ARG A 315 -8.22 14.31 22.40
CA ARG A 315 -8.96 13.04 22.47
C ARG A 315 -8.11 11.85 22.89
N THR A 316 -6.86 11.77 22.46
CA THR A 316 -5.94 10.68 22.85
C THR A 316 -5.49 10.84 24.29
N GLN A 317 -5.16 12.06 24.71
CA GLN A 317 -4.78 12.39 26.08
C GLN A 317 -5.93 12.12 27.06
N GLN A 318 -7.17 12.50 26.70
CA GLN A 318 -8.35 12.20 27.49
C GLN A 318 -8.66 10.70 27.55
N THR A 319 -8.29 9.94 26.52
CA THR A 319 -8.47 8.47 26.52
C THR A 319 -7.40 7.79 27.37
N ALA A 320 -6.17 8.31 27.40
CA ALA A 320 -5.06 7.81 28.21
C ALA A 320 -5.23 8.10 29.70
N ALA A 321 -5.82 9.26 30.04
CA ALA A 321 -5.86 9.78 31.40
C ALA A 321 -6.47 8.79 32.45
N PRO A 322 -7.58 8.06 32.20
CA PRO A 322 -8.12 7.10 33.15
C PRO A 322 -7.11 5.97 33.48
N LEU A 323 -6.41 5.41 32.50
CA LEU A 323 -5.39 4.38 32.73
C LEU A 323 -4.19 4.96 33.50
N ALA A 324 -3.73 6.13 33.10
CA ALA A 324 -2.65 6.85 33.76
C ALA A 324 -2.93 7.07 35.24
N ASN A 325 -4.16 7.49 35.57
CA ASN A 325 -4.60 7.67 36.94
C ASN A 325 -4.68 6.35 37.73
N LEU A 326 -5.19 5.28 37.10
CA LEU A 326 -5.29 3.95 37.75
C LEU A 326 -3.93 3.36 38.08
N LEU A 327 -2.93 3.60 37.23
CA LEU A 327 -1.58 3.05 37.38
C LEU A 327 -0.62 4.02 38.07
N GLY A 328 -1.01 5.28 38.29
CA GLY A 328 -0.12 6.32 38.83
C GLY A 328 1.03 6.67 37.90
N MET A 329 0.86 6.52 36.59
CA MET A 329 1.87 6.79 35.56
C MET A 329 1.55 8.09 34.83
N ALA A 330 2.59 8.83 34.43
CA ALA A 330 2.44 10.02 33.60
C ALA A 330 2.59 9.64 32.12
N PRO A 331 1.60 9.92 31.24
CA PRO A 331 1.74 9.68 29.82
C PRO A 331 2.80 10.58 29.20
N GLN A 332 3.54 10.07 28.21
CA GLN A 332 4.46 10.83 27.38
C GLN A 332 3.80 11.16 26.04
N VAL A 333 3.78 12.47 25.69
CA VAL A 333 3.20 12.95 24.44
C VAL A 333 4.19 12.77 23.29
N LEU A 334 3.80 12.07 22.23
CA LEU A 334 4.61 11.80 21.04
C LEU A 334 3.90 12.32 19.78
N PRO A 335 4.45 13.37 19.12
CA PRO A 335 3.85 13.92 17.90
C PRO A 335 3.68 12.90 16.77
N GLY A 336 4.56 11.91 16.65
CA GLY A 336 4.46 10.86 15.64
C GLY A 336 3.27 9.91 15.80
N LEU A 337 2.49 10.06 16.89
CA LEU A 337 1.21 9.38 17.11
C LEU A 337 -0.01 10.24 16.73
N ASN A 338 0.18 11.45 16.19
CA ASN A 338 -0.92 12.28 15.71
C ASN A 338 -1.64 11.60 14.53
N GLU A 339 -2.90 11.98 14.28
CA GLU A 339 -3.61 11.50 13.09
C GLU A 339 -2.97 12.07 11.82
N ILE A 340 -2.99 11.29 10.72
CA ILE A 340 -2.55 11.75 9.41
C ILE A 340 -3.35 12.99 9.03
N HIS A 341 -2.67 14.10 8.82
CA HIS A 341 -3.29 15.41 8.68
C HIS A 341 -4.05 15.56 7.36
N ALA A 342 -5.33 15.93 7.42
CA ALA A 342 -6.22 16.00 6.27
C ALA A 342 -6.19 17.32 5.49
N GLY A 343 -5.37 18.30 5.92
CA GLY A 343 -5.26 19.59 5.24
C GLY A 343 -6.62 20.26 5.03
N ILE A 344 -6.92 20.66 3.79
CA ILE A 344 -8.20 21.31 3.45
C ILE A 344 -9.42 20.37 3.52
N PHE A 345 -9.23 19.08 3.75
CA PHE A 345 -10.34 18.12 3.89
C PHE A 345 -10.84 17.99 5.33
N GLU A 346 -10.24 18.73 6.28
CA GLU A 346 -10.71 18.81 7.66
C GLU A 346 -12.17 19.18 7.72
N ASP A 347 -12.93 18.60 8.64
CA ASP A 347 -14.37 18.78 8.86
C ASP A 347 -15.28 18.37 7.68
N LEU A 348 -14.73 17.79 6.60
CA LEU A 348 -15.54 17.25 5.51
C LEU A 348 -16.04 15.83 5.85
N PRO A 349 -17.17 15.40 5.26
CA PRO A 349 -17.68 14.05 5.47
C PRO A 349 -16.69 12.98 5.03
N GLN A 350 -16.49 11.95 5.85
CA GLN A 350 -15.61 10.81 5.52
C GLN A 350 -16.07 10.09 4.25
N ILE A 351 -17.39 9.95 4.06
CA ILE A 351 -17.98 9.38 2.84
C ILE A 351 -18.27 10.50 1.87
N SER A 352 -17.22 10.96 1.20
CA SER A 352 -17.27 12.04 0.21
C SER A 352 -16.09 11.88 -0.78
N PRO A 353 -16.09 12.59 -1.92
CA PRO A 353 -14.91 12.63 -2.80
C PRO A 353 -13.63 13.08 -2.08
N ALA A 354 -13.73 14.02 -1.14
CA ALA A 354 -12.59 14.45 -0.32
C ALA A 354 -12.09 13.33 0.59
N GLY A 355 -13.00 12.60 1.24
CA GLY A 355 -12.65 11.42 2.05
C GLY A 355 -11.97 10.32 1.23
N LEU A 356 -12.43 10.06 0.00
CA LEU A 356 -11.79 9.11 -0.90
C LEU A 356 -10.38 9.57 -1.30
N LEU A 357 -10.20 10.85 -1.62
CA LEU A 357 -8.90 11.41 -1.96
C LEU A 357 -7.94 11.37 -0.75
N TYR A 358 -8.46 11.59 0.46
CA TYR A 358 -7.69 11.46 1.70
C TYR A 358 -7.12 10.05 1.89
N LEU A 359 -7.84 9.01 1.45
CA LEU A 359 -7.41 7.62 1.57
C LEU A 359 -6.32 7.20 0.58
N VAL A 360 -6.22 7.86 -0.59
CA VAL A 360 -5.35 7.41 -1.70
C VAL A 360 -3.88 7.36 -1.28
N GLY A 361 -3.35 8.44 -0.69
CA GLY A 361 -1.96 8.49 -0.22
C GLY A 361 -1.67 7.38 0.80
N PRO A 362 -2.35 7.38 1.95
CA PRO A 362 -2.15 6.38 2.99
C PRO A 362 -2.28 4.92 2.53
N ILE A 363 -3.23 4.60 1.64
CA ILE A 363 -3.32 3.25 1.07
C ILE A 363 -2.09 2.94 0.20
N ALA A 364 -1.65 3.87 -0.64
CA ALA A 364 -0.46 3.68 -1.46
C ALA A 364 0.80 3.45 -0.59
N TRP A 365 0.91 4.14 0.55
CA TRP A 365 2.02 3.98 1.48
C TRP A 365 2.09 2.56 2.06
N THR A 366 0.94 1.99 2.44
CA THR A 366 0.90 0.60 2.95
C THR A 366 1.24 -0.44 1.88
N LEU A 367 1.14 -0.08 0.60
CA LEU A 367 1.49 -0.95 -0.54
C LEU A 367 2.95 -0.78 -1.00
N GLY A 368 3.78 -0.03 -0.26
CA GLY A 368 5.19 0.18 -0.56
C GLY A 368 5.49 1.40 -1.41
N PHE A 369 4.57 2.36 -1.50
CA PHE A 369 4.77 3.60 -2.25
C PHE A 369 4.73 4.84 -1.35
N PRO A 370 5.63 4.95 -0.34
CA PRO A 370 5.63 6.07 0.62
C PRO A 370 5.92 7.43 -0.03
N ILE A 371 6.55 7.47 -1.21
CA ILE A 371 6.80 8.72 -1.93
C ILE A 371 5.53 9.37 -2.50
N VAL A 372 4.43 8.62 -2.62
CA VAL A 372 3.15 9.15 -3.12
C VAL A 372 2.70 10.31 -2.24
N PRO A 373 2.44 11.50 -2.81
CA PRO A 373 2.06 12.65 -2.03
C PRO A 373 0.67 12.47 -1.40
N MET A 374 0.49 13.08 -0.24
CA MET A 374 -0.83 13.25 0.34
C MET A 374 -1.69 14.13 -0.57
N LEU A 375 -2.82 13.61 -1.05
CA LEU A 375 -3.71 14.34 -1.96
C LEU A 375 -4.62 15.35 -1.23
N ALA A 376 -4.27 15.71 0.00
CA ALA A 376 -4.93 16.72 0.82
C ALA A 376 -4.04 17.96 0.92
N PRO A 377 -4.27 19.00 0.12
CA PRO A 377 -3.49 20.23 0.17
C PRO A 377 -3.43 20.83 1.58
N GLY A 378 -2.26 21.28 2.00
CA GLY A 378 -2.05 21.81 3.34
C GLY A 378 -1.84 20.73 4.43
N SER A 379 -1.77 19.45 4.07
CA SER A 379 -1.35 18.40 5.00
C SER A 379 0.10 18.61 5.46
N THR A 380 0.36 18.36 6.74
CA THR A 380 1.73 18.30 7.30
C THR A 380 2.40 16.98 6.95
N ASP A 381 1.63 15.93 6.71
CA ASP A 381 2.12 14.64 6.22
C ASP A 381 2.17 14.69 4.69
N VAL A 382 3.15 15.38 4.14
CA VAL A 382 3.25 15.65 2.69
C VAL A 382 3.34 14.37 1.85
N ASN A 383 3.85 13.28 2.43
CA ASN A 383 3.91 11.94 1.85
C ASN A 383 4.11 10.87 2.95
N GLY A 384 4.11 9.60 2.56
CA GLY A 384 4.30 8.49 3.50
C GLY A 384 5.70 8.40 4.10
N ILE A 385 6.73 8.99 3.48
CA ILE A 385 8.09 9.03 4.04
C ILE A 385 8.10 9.91 5.29
N VAL A 386 7.54 11.11 5.19
CA VAL A 386 7.43 12.06 6.33
C VAL A 386 6.60 11.44 7.44
N PHE A 387 5.42 10.91 7.11
CA PHE A 387 4.56 10.22 8.06
C PHE A 387 5.28 9.05 8.75
N ASN A 388 5.91 8.16 7.95
CA ASN A 388 6.53 6.95 8.49
C ASN A 388 7.73 7.26 9.41
N ARG A 389 8.53 8.27 9.08
CA ARG A 389 9.63 8.73 9.96
C ARG A 389 9.12 9.24 11.29
N ALA A 390 8.04 10.00 11.29
CA ALA A 390 7.42 10.47 12.52
C ALA A 390 6.88 9.30 13.36
N PHE A 391 6.17 8.36 12.72
CA PHE A 391 5.61 7.18 13.36
C PHE A 391 6.70 6.25 13.92
N THR A 392 7.69 5.87 13.11
CA THR A 392 8.79 5.00 13.56
C THR A 392 9.66 5.67 14.62
N GLY A 393 9.85 6.98 14.56
CA GLY A 393 10.51 7.74 15.61
C GLY A 393 9.75 7.70 16.95
N ALA A 394 8.42 7.74 16.92
CA ALA A 394 7.59 7.54 18.10
C ALA A 394 7.70 6.09 18.62
N VAL A 395 7.65 5.09 17.73
CA VAL A 395 7.83 3.66 18.09
C VAL A 395 9.21 3.43 18.72
N GLN A 396 10.27 4.01 18.16
CA GLN A 396 11.61 3.95 18.73
C GLN A 396 11.64 4.55 20.15
N THR A 397 11.01 5.70 20.35
CA THR A 397 10.92 6.35 21.67
C THR A 397 10.17 5.47 22.67
N ILE A 398 9.07 4.83 22.24
CA ILE A 398 8.33 3.87 23.08
C ILE A 398 9.23 2.70 23.46
N TYR A 399 9.98 2.15 22.49
CA TYR A 399 10.90 1.04 22.70
C TYR A 399 11.99 1.40 23.73
N ASP A 400 12.68 2.51 23.53
CA ASP A 400 13.77 2.97 24.39
C ASP A 400 13.27 3.23 25.82
N ALA A 401 12.12 3.89 25.97
CA ALA A 401 11.52 4.16 27.26
C ALA A 401 11.08 2.87 27.98
N SER A 402 10.56 1.89 27.24
CA SER A 402 10.17 0.59 27.78
C SER A 402 11.35 -0.20 28.31
N LEU A 403 12.50 -0.13 27.64
CA LEU A 403 13.73 -0.78 28.08
C LEU A 403 14.50 -0.01 29.17
N ALA A 404 14.33 1.29 29.24
CA ALA A 404 14.93 2.10 30.32
C ALA A 404 14.31 1.79 31.68
N ASN A 405 13.03 1.42 31.72
CA ASN A 405 12.31 1.02 32.95
C ASN A 405 11.50 -0.25 32.69
N PRO A 406 12.16 -1.40 32.48
CA PRO A 406 11.49 -2.61 32.08
C PRO A 406 10.57 -3.13 33.19
N VAL A 407 9.31 -3.27 32.86
CA VAL A 407 8.31 -3.93 33.72
C VAL A 407 7.80 -5.14 32.99
N VAL A 408 8.14 -6.32 33.49
CA VAL A 408 7.76 -7.60 32.87
C VAL A 408 6.40 -8.02 33.41
N ALA A 409 5.44 -8.21 32.51
CA ALA A 409 4.11 -8.70 32.84
C ALA A 409 4.11 -10.23 33.12
N ALA A 410 2.99 -10.77 33.57
CA ALA A 410 2.87 -12.18 33.93
C ALA A 410 3.08 -13.14 32.74
N ASP A 411 2.87 -12.67 31.53
CA ASP A 411 3.12 -13.39 30.28
C ASP A 411 4.59 -13.38 29.82
N GLY A 412 5.48 -12.72 30.59
CA GLY A 412 6.90 -12.60 30.29
C GLY A 412 7.29 -11.44 29.38
N ASN A 413 6.33 -10.64 28.92
CA ASN A 413 6.55 -9.52 28.00
C ASN A 413 6.75 -8.19 28.76
N ILE A 414 7.52 -7.29 28.13
CA ILE A 414 7.53 -5.87 28.47
C ILE A 414 6.50 -5.20 27.57
N THR A 415 5.44 -4.65 28.15
CA THR A 415 4.33 -4.09 27.39
C THR A 415 4.18 -2.60 27.66
N SER A 416 3.94 -1.81 26.62
CA SER A 416 3.58 -0.39 26.68
C SER A 416 2.28 -0.11 25.96
N VAL A 417 1.57 0.94 26.36
CA VAL A 417 0.32 1.37 25.73
C VAL A 417 0.52 2.71 25.03
N ALA A 418 0.09 2.81 23.78
CA ALA A 418 0.19 4.02 22.97
C ALA A 418 -1.18 4.42 22.41
N TYR A 419 -1.68 5.59 22.83
CA TYR A 419 -2.97 6.11 22.37
C TYR A 419 -2.80 6.99 21.13
N SER A 420 -3.50 6.63 20.07
CA SER A 420 -3.43 7.31 18.77
C SER A 420 -4.80 7.33 18.08
N SER A 421 -4.82 7.59 16.80
CA SER A 421 -6.01 7.61 15.96
C SER A 421 -6.03 6.42 14.99
N ALA A 422 -7.22 6.07 14.49
CA ALA A 422 -7.41 4.83 13.74
C ALA A 422 -6.51 4.72 12.51
N PHE A 423 -6.36 5.82 11.77
CA PHE A 423 -5.63 5.80 10.51
C PHE A 423 -4.13 5.74 10.73
N THR A 424 -3.62 6.51 11.70
CA THR A 424 -2.21 6.45 12.11
C THR A 424 -1.82 5.07 12.63
N ILE A 425 -2.64 4.49 13.52
CA ILE A 425 -2.40 3.12 13.99
C ILE A 425 -2.38 2.15 12.81
N GLY A 426 -3.41 2.22 11.97
CA GLY A 426 -3.56 1.28 10.87
C GLY A 426 -2.47 1.38 9.83
N VAL A 427 -2.25 2.57 9.28
CA VAL A 427 -1.26 2.82 8.23
C VAL A 427 0.16 2.59 8.77
N GLY A 428 0.47 3.16 9.94
CA GLY A 428 1.78 3.00 10.56
C GLY A 428 2.12 1.53 10.86
N THR A 429 1.16 0.76 11.38
CA THR A 429 1.34 -0.69 11.58
C THR A 429 1.57 -1.40 10.25
N MET A 430 0.69 -1.21 9.25
CA MET A 430 0.78 -1.94 7.98
C MET A 430 2.04 -1.60 7.17
N MET A 431 2.63 -0.42 7.36
CA MET A 431 3.90 -0.06 6.73
C MET A 431 5.11 -0.74 7.37
N ASN A 432 5.04 -1.13 8.65
CA ASN A 432 6.21 -1.48 9.45
C ASN A 432 6.21 -2.91 10.04
N VAL A 433 5.16 -3.70 9.83
CA VAL A 433 5.14 -5.10 10.30
C VAL A 433 5.60 -6.06 9.20
N ASP A 434 6.12 -7.21 9.61
CA ASP A 434 6.57 -8.32 8.76
C ASP A 434 5.40 -9.21 8.26
N ASN A 435 4.23 -9.12 8.90
CA ASN A 435 3.01 -9.84 8.52
C ASN A 435 1.82 -8.91 8.22
N PRO A 436 1.95 -7.92 7.31
CA PRO A 436 0.90 -6.94 7.05
C PRO A 436 -0.36 -7.56 6.45
N HIS A 437 -1.52 -7.03 6.85
CA HIS A 437 -2.83 -7.35 6.31
C HIS A 437 -3.57 -6.08 5.87
N PRO A 438 -3.15 -5.41 4.77
CA PRO A 438 -3.68 -4.09 4.38
C PRO A 438 -5.20 -4.05 4.20
N LEU A 439 -5.83 -5.19 3.86
CA LEU A 439 -7.28 -5.28 3.74
C LEU A 439 -8.02 -5.02 5.07
N LEU A 440 -7.38 -5.25 6.23
CA LEU A 440 -7.99 -4.96 7.54
C LEU A 440 -8.31 -3.46 7.69
N LEU A 441 -7.53 -2.57 7.08
CA LEU A 441 -7.80 -1.13 7.08
C LEU A 441 -9.18 -0.79 6.51
N LEU A 442 -9.63 -1.54 5.52
CA LEU A 442 -10.88 -1.30 4.80
C LEU A 442 -12.03 -2.14 5.32
N THR A 443 -11.76 -3.39 5.71
CA THR A 443 -12.78 -4.37 6.11
C THR A 443 -13.10 -4.33 7.59
N HIS A 444 -12.12 -3.97 8.42
CA HIS A 444 -12.23 -3.93 9.89
C HIS A 444 -11.54 -2.68 10.43
N PRO A 445 -12.04 -1.47 10.11
CA PRO A 445 -11.46 -0.24 10.64
C PRO A 445 -11.48 -0.27 12.18
N VAL A 446 -10.38 0.09 12.81
CA VAL A 446 -10.23 0.07 14.27
C VAL A 446 -11.32 0.95 14.90
N PRO A 447 -12.24 0.39 15.72
CA PRO A 447 -13.31 1.17 16.35
C PRO A 447 -12.77 2.08 17.46
N ASN A 448 -13.57 3.01 17.96
CA ASN A 448 -13.17 3.81 19.13
C ASN A 448 -12.82 2.90 20.30
N THR A 449 -11.65 3.13 20.91
CA THR A 449 -11.00 2.29 21.93
C THR A 449 -10.65 0.87 21.49
N GLY A 450 -10.73 0.55 20.19
CA GLY A 450 -10.15 -0.67 19.63
C GLY A 450 -8.63 -0.67 19.73
N ALA A 451 -8.03 -1.85 19.82
CA ALA A 451 -6.61 -2.02 20.03
C ALA A 451 -5.94 -2.84 18.92
N VAL A 452 -4.76 -2.40 18.50
CA VAL A 452 -3.86 -3.13 17.60
C VAL A 452 -2.58 -3.44 18.37
N VAL A 453 -2.23 -4.73 18.43
CA VAL A 453 -1.10 -5.20 19.22
C VAL A 453 0.03 -5.61 18.28
N VAL A 454 1.20 -5.04 18.48
CA VAL A 454 2.43 -5.44 17.79
C VAL A 454 3.48 -5.91 18.78
N GLN A 455 4.33 -6.83 18.36
CA GLN A 455 5.43 -7.35 19.15
C GLN A 455 6.72 -7.33 18.31
N GLY A 456 7.82 -6.93 18.91
CA GLY A 456 9.11 -6.90 18.20
C GLY A 456 10.08 -5.91 18.79
N ASN A 457 11.02 -5.51 17.98
CA ASN A 457 12.03 -4.48 18.29
C ASN A 457 12.49 -3.78 16.99
N PRO A 458 13.11 -2.60 17.07
CA PRO A 458 13.53 -1.86 15.88
C PRO A 458 14.56 -2.56 14.99
N GLU A 459 15.36 -3.49 15.55
CA GLU A 459 16.42 -4.18 14.83
C GLU A 459 15.92 -5.48 14.17
N GLY A 460 15.01 -6.21 14.86
CA GLY A 460 14.49 -7.50 14.42
C GLY A 460 13.15 -7.44 13.72
N GLY A 461 12.57 -6.22 13.57
CA GLY A 461 11.25 -6.02 12.98
C GLY A 461 10.10 -6.11 13.97
N TRP A 462 8.91 -5.81 13.50
CA TRP A 462 7.66 -5.81 14.25
C TRP A 462 6.66 -6.78 13.64
N THR A 463 6.02 -7.58 14.47
CA THR A 463 4.97 -8.52 14.05
C THR A 463 3.62 -8.06 14.58
N LEU A 464 2.59 -8.04 13.74
CA LEU A 464 1.21 -7.79 14.12
C LEU A 464 0.65 -9.03 14.82
N VAL A 465 0.34 -8.89 16.11
CA VAL A 465 -0.16 -9.99 16.96
C VAL A 465 -1.69 -10.07 16.94
N SER A 466 -2.36 -8.92 17.05
CA SER A 466 -3.81 -8.86 16.96
C SER A 466 -4.32 -7.52 16.43
N TRP A 467 -5.48 -7.55 15.78
CA TRP A 467 -6.19 -6.41 15.26
C TRP A 467 -7.60 -6.38 15.85
N ASP A 468 -7.84 -5.44 16.75
CA ASP A 468 -9.12 -5.31 17.49
C ASP A 468 -9.63 -6.63 18.09
N GLY A 469 -8.72 -7.37 18.76
CA GLY A 469 -9.02 -8.67 19.37
C GLY A 469 -9.04 -9.85 18.40
N ILE A 470 -8.88 -9.64 17.10
CA ILE A 470 -8.73 -10.70 16.10
C ILE A 470 -7.25 -11.11 16.08
N PRO A 471 -6.90 -12.35 16.44
CA PRO A 471 -5.51 -12.81 16.35
C PRO A 471 -5.03 -12.80 14.89
N VAL A 472 -3.82 -12.30 14.67
CA VAL A 472 -3.16 -12.33 13.36
C VAL A 472 -2.02 -13.34 13.43
N GLY A 473 -2.02 -14.29 12.49
CA GLY A 473 -0.99 -15.30 12.40
C GLY A 473 0.31 -14.79 11.77
N PRO A 474 1.35 -15.62 11.71
CA PRO A 474 2.56 -15.29 10.98
C PRO A 474 2.26 -15.02 9.50
N ALA A 475 3.18 -14.34 8.84
CA ALA A 475 3.06 -14.06 7.42
C ALA A 475 2.87 -15.36 6.61
N SER A 476 1.91 -15.34 5.68
CA SER A 476 1.88 -16.36 4.64
C SER A 476 3.03 -16.12 3.66
N LEU A 477 3.48 -17.14 2.93
CA LEU A 477 4.55 -16.95 1.95
C LEU A 477 4.29 -15.77 0.98
N PRO A 478 3.08 -15.57 0.41
CA PRO A 478 2.80 -14.38 -0.40
C PRO A 478 2.94 -13.06 0.38
N THR A 479 2.58 -13.06 1.67
CA THR A 479 2.73 -11.86 2.52
C THR A 479 4.20 -11.58 2.82
N ALA A 480 4.99 -12.60 3.13
CA ALA A 480 6.42 -12.49 3.38
C ALA A 480 7.15 -11.98 2.13
N LEU A 481 6.90 -12.59 0.97
CA LEU A 481 7.44 -12.11 -0.31
C LEU A 481 7.00 -10.67 -0.66
N PHE A 482 5.78 -10.27 -0.26
CA PHE A 482 5.35 -8.88 -0.40
C PHE A 482 6.19 -7.94 0.48
N VAL A 483 6.53 -8.33 1.70
CA VAL A 483 7.38 -7.54 2.61
C VAL A 483 8.77 -7.39 2.02
N ASP A 484 9.38 -8.48 1.54
CA ASP A 484 10.69 -8.44 0.88
C ASP A 484 10.71 -7.48 -0.32
N VAL A 485 9.70 -7.59 -1.19
CA VAL A 485 9.55 -6.69 -2.34
C VAL A 485 9.30 -5.27 -1.88
N ARG A 486 8.49 -5.07 -0.83
CA ARG A 486 8.21 -3.74 -0.26
C ARG A 486 9.50 -3.05 0.16
N GLU A 487 10.39 -3.72 0.88
CA GLU A 487 11.68 -3.16 1.29
C GLU A 487 12.53 -2.76 0.09
N LEU A 488 12.60 -3.63 -0.91
CA LEU A 488 13.33 -3.35 -2.14
C LEU A 488 12.79 -2.13 -2.90
N ILE A 489 11.47 -1.93 -2.94
CA ILE A 489 10.87 -0.80 -3.67
C ILE A 489 10.81 0.49 -2.84
N THR A 490 10.85 0.41 -1.51
CA THR A 490 10.82 1.59 -0.65
C THR A 490 12.19 2.25 -0.53
N ALA A 491 13.29 1.50 -0.42
CA ALA A 491 14.64 2.03 -0.29
C ALA A 491 14.99 3.12 -1.35
N PRO A 492 14.79 2.90 -2.66
CA PRO A 492 15.06 3.94 -3.64
C PRO A 492 14.13 5.17 -3.52
N GLN A 493 12.94 5.01 -2.94
CA GLN A 493 12.02 6.13 -2.72
C GLN A 493 12.48 7.00 -1.55
N TYR A 494 12.97 6.38 -0.46
CA TYR A 494 13.59 7.10 0.66
C TYR A 494 14.85 7.81 0.20
N ALA A 495 15.75 7.12 -0.50
CA ALA A 495 16.98 7.69 -1.06
C ALA A 495 16.68 8.90 -1.97
N ALA A 496 15.71 8.77 -2.88
CA ALA A 496 15.32 9.86 -3.78
C ALA A 496 14.76 11.06 -3.02
N TYR A 497 13.98 10.82 -1.98
CA TYR A 497 13.41 11.87 -1.14
C TYR A 497 14.50 12.60 -0.33
N ASP A 498 15.46 11.87 0.24
CA ASP A 498 16.58 12.47 0.98
C ASP A 498 17.50 13.31 0.11
N ILE A 499 17.79 12.83 -1.11
CA ILE A 499 18.50 13.62 -2.11
C ILE A 499 17.69 14.89 -2.44
N TRP A 500 16.38 14.77 -2.64
CA TRP A 500 15.51 15.90 -2.90
C TRP A 500 15.54 16.92 -1.74
N GLU A 501 15.36 16.49 -0.50
CA GLU A 501 15.43 17.38 0.66
C GLU A 501 16.80 18.06 0.79
N SER A 502 17.87 17.31 0.53
CA SER A 502 19.24 17.84 0.63
C SER A 502 19.51 18.98 -0.34
N LEU A 503 18.85 19.03 -1.51
CA LEU A 503 19.00 20.12 -2.48
C LEU A 503 18.57 21.49 -1.93
N PHE A 504 17.67 21.50 -0.96
CA PHE A 504 17.17 22.76 -0.34
C PHE A 504 17.98 23.24 0.86
N THR A 505 18.96 22.45 1.31
CA THR A 505 19.85 22.85 2.43
C THR A 505 20.86 23.92 2.02
N GLY A 506 21.14 24.05 0.72
CA GLY A 506 22.20 24.91 0.19
C GLY A 506 23.62 24.41 0.51
N ASP A 507 23.77 23.22 1.09
CA ASP A 507 25.04 22.59 1.43
C ASP A 507 25.37 21.45 0.44
N PRO A 508 26.40 21.61 -0.42
CA PRO A 508 26.83 20.54 -1.33
C PRO A 508 27.25 19.25 -0.61
N ALA A 509 27.75 19.34 0.61
CA ALA A 509 28.14 18.16 1.38
C ALA A 509 26.91 17.34 1.80
N ALA A 510 25.80 18.00 2.16
CA ALA A 510 24.54 17.33 2.45
C ALA A 510 24.03 16.52 1.23
N VAL A 511 24.12 17.08 0.02
CA VAL A 511 23.74 16.39 -1.22
C VAL A 511 24.61 15.16 -1.47
N ILE A 512 25.94 15.30 -1.33
CA ILE A 512 26.86 14.19 -1.52
C ILE A 512 26.62 13.08 -0.51
N ASN A 513 26.36 13.43 0.75
CA ASN A 513 26.05 12.45 1.80
C ASN A 513 24.71 11.75 1.49
N ALA A 514 23.65 12.49 1.17
CA ALA A 514 22.37 11.90 0.82
C ALA A 514 22.45 10.94 -0.39
N VAL A 515 23.27 11.27 -1.39
CA VAL A 515 23.52 10.36 -2.53
C VAL A 515 24.28 9.10 -2.09
N ARG A 516 25.28 9.23 -1.20
CA ARG A 516 26.03 8.08 -0.70
C ARG A 516 25.16 7.20 0.19
N ASP A 517 24.49 7.79 1.17
CA ASP A 517 23.64 7.06 2.13
C ASP A 517 22.49 6.36 1.39
N GLY A 518 21.86 7.05 0.42
CA GLY A 518 20.85 6.46 -0.44
C GLY A 518 21.37 5.32 -1.32
N ALA A 519 22.60 5.42 -1.84
CA ALA A 519 23.20 4.32 -2.60
C ALA A 519 23.49 3.10 -1.71
N ASP A 520 23.95 3.34 -0.48
CA ASP A 520 24.22 2.28 0.50
C ASP A 520 22.90 1.61 0.95
N GLU A 521 21.83 2.39 1.21
CA GLU A 521 20.51 1.87 1.57
C GLU A 521 19.90 1.01 0.45
N VAL A 522 19.89 1.52 -0.77
CA VAL A 522 19.41 0.76 -1.95
C VAL A 522 20.28 -0.47 -2.18
N GLY A 523 21.60 -0.34 -2.04
CA GLY A 523 22.53 -1.46 -2.15
C GLY A 523 22.25 -2.54 -1.12
N ALA A 524 22.02 -2.18 0.13
CA ALA A 524 21.67 -3.11 1.20
C ALA A 524 20.34 -3.85 0.90
N ALA A 525 19.29 -3.13 0.51
CA ALA A 525 18.01 -3.73 0.15
C ALA A 525 18.12 -4.73 -1.01
N VAL A 526 18.91 -4.40 -2.04
CA VAL A 526 19.16 -5.29 -3.19
C VAL A 526 19.93 -6.54 -2.79
N VAL A 527 20.90 -6.43 -1.88
CA VAL A 527 21.69 -7.58 -1.43
C VAL A 527 20.89 -8.48 -0.50
N GLN A 528 20.07 -7.91 0.39
CA GLN A 528 19.27 -8.67 1.34
C GLN A 528 18.09 -9.39 0.69
N PHE A 529 17.48 -8.80 -0.32
CA PHE A 529 16.29 -9.33 -0.98
C PHE A 529 16.38 -10.81 -1.39
N PRO A 530 17.43 -11.31 -2.08
CA PRO A 530 17.51 -12.73 -2.43
C PRO A 530 17.64 -13.66 -1.22
N HIS A 531 18.25 -13.19 -0.12
CA HIS A 531 18.39 -13.97 1.11
C HIS A 531 17.05 -14.04 1.84
N ALA A 532 16.34 -12.92 1.99
CA ALA A 532 15.03 -12.85 2.59
C ALA A 532 14.03 -13.77 1.85
N VAL A 533 13.96 -13.66 0.52
CA VAL A 533 13.13 -14.55 -0.30
C VAL A 533 13.50 -16.03 -0.13
N ALA A 534 14.80 -16.36 -0.04
CA ALA A 534 15.23 -17.74 0.15
C ALA A 534 14.81 -18.27 1.52
N ASP A 535 14.98 -17.47 2.57
CA ASP A 535 14.62 -17.84 3.94
C ASP A 535 13.10 -18.05 4.06
N ASP A 536 12.28 -17.16 3.48
CA ASP A 536 10.83 -17.28 3.47
C ASP A 536 10.35 -18.54 2.73
N VAL A 537 10.98 -18.90 1.61
CA VAL A 537 10.67 -20.13 0.87
C VAL A 537 11.08 -21.37 1.68
N ILE A 538 12.22 -21.34 2.39
CA ILE A 538 12.67 -22.41 3.27
C ILE A 538 11.66 -22.60 4.40
N ASP A 539 11.27 -21.54 5.06
CA ASP A 539 10.32 -21.57 6.18
C ASP A 539 8.96 -22.10 5.74
N ALA A 540 8.47 -21.67 4.59
CA ALA A 540 7.19 -22.12 4.06
C ALA A 540 7.19 -23.57 3.59
N THR A 541 8.33 -24.11 3.12
CA THR A 541 8.43 -25.46 2.55
C THR A 541 8.96 -26.51 3.52
N GLY A 542 9.57 -26.10 4.62
CA GLY A 542 10.19 -27.00 5.61
C GLY A 542 11.37 -27.79 5.03
N HIS A 543 12.00 -27.35 3.95
CA HIS A 543 13.09 -28.05 3.29
C HIS A 543 14.45 -27.46 3.67
N PRO A 544 15.18 -28.07 4.64
CA PRO A 544 16.48 -27.56 5.10
C PRO A 544 17.62 -27.69 4.08
N TYR A 545 17.37 -28.30 2.92
CA TYR A 545 18.39 -28.49 1.89
C TYR A 545 18.76 -27.21 1.14
N LEU A 546 18.01 -26.11 1.26
CA LEU A 546 18.32 -24.83 0.67
C LEU A 546 19.23 -23.96 1.55
N SER A 547 19.33 -24.25 2.84
CA SER A 547 20.19 -23.53 3.80
C SER A 547 21.69 -23.76 3.61
N GLY A 548 22.08 -24.62 2.69
CA GLY A 548 23.48 -24.96 2.38
C GLY A 548 23.93 -24.61 0.97
N LEU A 549 23.10 -23.96 0.17
CA LEU A 549 23.55 -23.46 -1.14
C LEU A 549 24.45 -22.25 -0.89
N PRO A 550 25.78 -22.33 -1.27
CA PRO A 550 26.58 -21.13 -1.27
C PRO A 550 26.02 -20.20 -2.35
N ILE A 551 25.20 -19.24 -1.97
CA ILE A 551 24.91 -18.08 -2.81
C ILE A 551 26.17 -17.21 -2.76
N GLY A 552 27.29 -17.81 -3.15
CA GLY A 552 28.56 -17.13 -3.35
C GLY A 552 28.49 -16.48 -4.71
N LEU A 553 28.24 -15.21 -4.75
CA LEU A 553 28.64 -14.39 -5.89
C LEU A 553 30.16 -14.51 -6.02
N PRO A 554 30.71 -14.87 -7.18
CA PRO A 554 32.15 -14.94 -7.36
C PRO A 554 32.75 -13.55 -7.13
N SER A 555 33.75 -13.47 -6.25
CA SER A 555 34.54 -12.26 -6.04
C SER A 555 35.19 -11.86 -7.34
N LEU A 556 34.66 -10.87 -8.01
CA LEU A 556 35.29 -10.16 -9.11
C LEU A 556 35.78 -8.80 -8.59
N ILE A 557 36.90 -8.82 -7.89
CA ILE A 557 37.80 -7.65 -7.80
C ILE A 557 39.22 -8.21 -7.90
N PRO A 558 40.07 -7.72 -8.89
CA PRO A 558 41.49 -7.94 -8.86
C PRO A 558 42.15 -7.08 -7.78
#